data_11c9e10e7d8cb702bcf3d0405b525040
#
_entry.id   11c9e10e7d8cb702bcf3d0405b525040
#
_cell.length_a   1.000
_cell.length_b   1.000
_cell.length_c   1.000
_cell.angle_alpha   90.00
_cell.angle_beta   90.00
_cell.angle_gamma   90.00
#
_symmetry.space_group_name_H-M   'P 1'
#
loop_
_entity.id
_entity.type
_entity.pdbx_description
1 polymer ?
#
loop_
_entity_poly.entity_id
_entity_poly.type
_entity_poly.pdbx_seq_one_letter_code
_entity_poly.pdbx_strand_id
1 'polypeptide(L)'
;AGLDIKIIIGPVFNENLIYLDELSDITFLSLTNKNDNFSKNIINAGINATSQLNTIKKFLELNEIKKTIFLTPNSNYKNEISKAISASKIKIIKNYYYNTDPTKLTQQIEKITRYKIRKQNLEDEIIRLEKSDQNNKERLIEKLKKRDTLGNVNFDSLIIADFDESLKSVTTSLLYTDVSPKNKYFITLNQWFDMSLLDEASVQPLYFPSINKSNYEKFSTEYFEKFNQYPNQLSFLSFDLVGLVYYLILQNDSIVDEKIFTKKTLFKGKVGIFEIKNNKINHILNFYKVEESKFKKIF
;
A
#
# COMPACT_ATOMS: atom_id res chain seq x y z
N ALA A 1 -2.07 45.98 -5.87
CA ALA A 1 -1.08 45.51 -4.91
C ALA A 1 -1.03 43.97 -5.01
N GLY A 2 0.11 43.43 -5.46
CA GLY A 2 0.30 41.98 -5.50
C GLY A 2 0.36 41.43 -4.07
N LEU A 3 -0.28 40.28 -3.83
CA LEU A 3 -0.14 39.56 -2.58
C LEU A 3 1.26 38.95 -2.53
N ASP A 4 2.01 39.17 -1.44
CA ASP A 4 3.32 38.53 -1.21
C ASP A 4 3.10 37.07 -0.74
N ILE A 5 2.76 36.18 -1.69
CA ILE A 5 2.48 34.79 -1.41
C ILE A 5 3.80 34.03 -1.36
N LYS A 6 4.09 33.37 -0.24
CA LYS A 6 5.32 32.56 -0.03
C LYS A 6 5.07 31.08 -0.07
N ILE A 7 3.88 30.62 0.31
CA ILE A 7 3.54 29.17 0.36
C ILE A 7 2.19 28.95 -0.32
N ILE A 8 2.13 27.93 -1.16
CA ILE A 8 0.90 27.45 -1.81
C ILE A 8 0.71 25.97 -1.50
N ILE A 9 -0.47 25.59 -1.01
CA ILE A 9 -0.89 24.20 -0.87
C ILE A 9 -1.54 23.77 -2.18
N GLY A 10 -0.86 22.93 -2.93
CA GLY A 10 -1.16 22.49 -4.28
C GLY A 10 0.08 22.51 -5.17
N PRO A 11 -0.06 22.16 -6.44
CA PRO A 11 -1.22 21.53 -7.07
C PRO A 11 -1.40 20.05 -6.67
N VAL A 12 -2.53 19.48 -7.11
CA VAL A 12 -2.87 18.07 -6.85
C VAL A 12 -2.18 17.14 -7.86
N PHE A 13 -2.23 17.52 -9.13
CA PHE A 13 -1.74 16.68 -10.23
C PHE A 13 -0.26 16.91 -10.51
N ASN A 14 0.46 15.81 -10.67
CA ASN A 14 1.90 15.83 -10.89
C ASN A 14 2.32 16.57 -12.18
N GLU A 15 1.53 16.50 -13.20
CA GLU A 15 1.74 17.18 -14.49
C GLU A 15 1.75 18.71 -14.36
N ASN A 16 1.06 19.25 -13.37
CA ASN A 16 1.02 20.69 -13.11
C ASN A 16 2.27 21.19 -12.37
N LEU A 17 3.19 20.32 -12.00
CA LEU A 17 4.41 20.69 -11.27
C LEU A 17 5.55 21.12 -12.20
N ILE A 18 5.46 20.81 -13.49
CA ILE A 18 6.58 20.93 -14.45
C ILE A 18 7.03 22.38 -14.64
N TYR A 19 6.14 23.36 -14.48
CA TYR A 19 6.43 24.78 -14.73
C TYR A 19 6.58 25.62 -13.45
N LEU A 20 6.51 24.97 -12.27
CA LEU A 20 6.56 25.69 -11.00
C LEU A 20 7.98 26.00 -10.51
N ASP A 21 9.00 25.43 -11.13
CA ASP A 21 10.41 25.73 -10.87
C ASP A 21 10.78 27.17 -11.25
N GLU A 22 10.09 27.80 -12.19
CA GLU A 22 10.25 29.20 -12.57
C GLU A 22 9.82 30.16 -11.43
N LEU A 23 8.94 29.69 -10.51
CA LEU A 23 8.44 30.44 -9.38
C LEU A 23 9.25 30.14 -8.12
N SER A 24 10.56 30.31 -8.18
CA SER A 24 11.52 29.92 -7.14
C SER A 24 11.27 30.57 -5.76
N ASP A 25 10.63 31.74 -5.72
CA ASP A 25 10.34 32.47 -4.49
C ASP A 25 9.09 31.96 -3.74
N ILE A 26 8.36 31.00 -4.34
CA ILE A 26 7.16 30.40 -3.78
C ILE A 26 7.42 28.93 -3.48
N THR A 27 7.11 28.50 -2.27
CA THR A 27 7.14 27.09 -1.88
C THR A 27 5.79 26.42 -2.15
N PHE A 28 5.79 25.33 -2.92
CA PHE A 28 4.59 24.56 -3.23
C PHE A 28 4.55 23.27 -2.41
N LEU A 29 3.47 23.08 -1.64
CA LEU A 29 3.17 21.81 -0.98
C LEU A 29 2.21 21.03 -1.85
N SER A 30 2.77 20.23 -2.74
CA SER A 30 1.98 19.42 -3.68
C SER A 30 1.33 18.24 -2.97
N LEU A 31 0.05 18.00 -3.28
CA LEU A 31 -0.72 16.85 -2.79
C LEU A 31 -0.47 15.56 -3.60
N THR A 32 0.44 15.60 -4.57
CA THR A 32 0.81 14.41 -5.34
C THR A 32 1.39 13.32 -4.45
N ASN A 33 1.05 12.08 -4.76
CA ASN A 33 1.63 10.89 -4.12
C ASN A 33 2.89 10.37 -4.82
N LYS A 34 3.32 11.02 -5.91
CA LYS A 34 4.52 10.65 -6.67
C LYS A 34 5.79 11.16 -6.01
N ASN A 35 6.88 10.38 -6.12
CA ASN A 35 8.20 10.69 -5.57
C ASN A 35 9.18 11.16 -6.66
N ASP A 36 8.74 12.03 -7.55
CA ASP A 36 9.64 12.60 -8.54
C ASP A 36 10.55 13.67 -7.90
N ASN A 37 11.74 13.84 -8.45
CA ASN A 37 12.66 14.88 -8.03
C ASN A 37 12.28 16.18 -8.75
N PHE A 38 11.56 17.02 -8.03
CA PHE A 38 11.25 18.38 -8.48
C PHE A 38 12.30 19.39 -8.01
N SER A 39 12.13 20.63 -8.40
CA SER A 39 12.91 21.75 -7.89
C SER A 39 12.76 21.91 -6.36
N LYS A 40 13.70 22.62 -5.73
CA LYS A 40 13.76 22.75 -4.27
C LYS A 40 12.55 23.42 -3.65
N ASN A 41 11.83 24.22 -4.43
CA ASN A 41 10.61 24.92 -4.00
C ASN A 41 9.35 24.05 -4.07
N ILE A 42 9.44 22.79 -4.52
CA ILE A 42 8.32 21.84 -4.59
C ILE A 42 8.52 20.72 -3.57
N ILE A 43 7.58 20.60 -2.65
CA ILE A 43 7.58 19.61 -1.57
C ILE A 43 6.38 18.70 -1.77
N ASN A 44 6.63 17.41 -1.99
CA ASN A 44 5.58 16.41 -2.12
C ASN A 44 5.03 16.04 -0.74
N ALA A 45 3.76 16.29 -0.53
CA ALA A 45 3.06 16.11 0.74
C ALA A 45 1.98 15.01 0.69
N GLY A 46 1.75 14.39 -0.46
CA GLY A 46 0.83 13.26 -0.59
C GLY A 46 1.37 11.97 0.07
N ILE A 47 0.48 11.03 0.35
CA ILE A 47 0.87 9.70 0.87
C ILE A 47 1.50 8.89 -0.25
N ASN A 48 2.83 8.87 -0.28
CA ASN A 48 3.60 8.21 -1.32
C ASN A 48 3.85 6.72 -1.03
N ALA A 49 4.22 5.97 -2.05
CA ALA A 49 4.50 4.54 -1.95
C ALA A 49 5.64 4.22 -0.97
N THR A 50 6.65 5.08 -0.85
CA THR A 50 7.77 4.86 0.10
C THR A 50 7.30 4.88 1.55
N SER A 51 6.44 5.82 1.94
CA SER A 51 5.84 5.87 3.28
C SER A 51 5.02 4.61 3.59
N GLN A 52 4.27 4.14 2.62
CA GLN A 52 3.48 2.92 2.73
C GLN A 52 4.39 1.68 2.90
N LEU A 53 5.42 1.55 2.07
CA LEU A 53 6.36 0.43 2.14
C LEU A 53 7.20 0.44 3.42
N ASN A 54 7.53 1.60 3.98
CA ASN A 54 8.18 1.69 5.29
C ASN A 54 7.30 1.10 6.40
N THR A 55 5.99 1.35 6.33
CA THR A 55 5.03 0.78 7.30
C THR A 55 4.87 -0.73 7.11
N ILE A 56 4.78 -1.20 5.86
CA ILE A 56 4.75 -2.63 5.54
C ILE A 56 6.04 -3.32 6.01
N LYS A 57 7.19 -2.72 5.75
CA LYS A 57 8.49 -3.23 6.21
C LYS A 57 8.51 -3.45 7.71
N LYS A 58 8.04 -2.47 8.50
CA LYS A 58 7.92 -2.61 9.94
C LYS A 58 7.05 -3.81 10.34
N PHE A 59 5.92 -4.04 9.66
CA PHE A 59 5.07 -5.20 9.89
C PHE A 59 5.80 -6.52 9.60
N LEU A 60 6.52 -6.60 8.47
CA LEU A 60 7.29 -7.79 8.10
C LEU A 60 8.38 -8.11 9.13
N GLU A 61 9.07 -7.08 9.63
CA GLU A 61 10.11 -7.21 10.65
C GLU A 61 9.54 -7.66 11.99
N LEU A 62 8.42 -7.08 12.44
CA LEU A 62 7.76 -7.45 13.71
C LEU A 62 7.22 -8.89 13.72
N ASN A 63 6.87 -9.43 12.55
CA ASN A 63 6.36 -10.79 12.42
C ASN A 63 7.41 -11.78 11.87
N GLU A 64 8.68 -11.37 11.80
CA GLU A 64 9.81 -12.19 11.33
C GLU A 64 9.58 -12.82 9.93
N ILE A 65 8.82 -12.15 9.06
CA ILE A 65 8.49 -12.61 7.72
C ILE A 65 9.70 -12.43 6.81
N LYS A 66 10.28 -13.54 6.33
CA LYS A 66 11.55 -13.53 5.59
C LYS A 66 11.38 -13.61 4.07
N LYS A 67 10.32 -14.27 3.61
CA LYS A 67 10.13 -14.55 2.18
C LYS A 67 8.92 -13.78 1.65
N THR A 68 9.15 -12.55 1.22
CA THR A 68 8.13 -11.67 0.64
C THR A 68 8.33 -11.52 -0.87
N ILE A 69 7.29 -11.71 -1.65
CA ILE A 69 7.26 -11.34 -3.07
C ILE A 69 6.46 -10.06 -3.26
N PHE A 70 6.71 -9.38 -4.36
CA PHE A 70 5.98 -8.17 -4.74
C PHE A 70 5.29 -8.41 -6.08
N LEU A 71 4.03 -8.03 -6.20
CA LEU A 71 3.22 -8.09 -7.41
C LEU A 71 2.90 -6.67 -7.86
N THR A 72 3.46 -6.26 -8.98
CA THR A 72 3.29 -4.91 -9.55
C THR A 72 2.59 -5.02 -10.90
N PRO A 73 1.45 -4.34 -11.12
CA PRO A 73 0.84 -4.30 -12.43
C PRO A 73 1.74 -3.58 -13.44
N ASN A 74 1.69 -4.02 -14.68
CA ASN A 74 2.42 -3.38 -15.77
C ASN A 74 1.67 -2.14 -16.25
N SER A 75 1.70 -1.10 -15.45
CA SER A 75 0.96 0.16 -15.59
C SER A 75 1.90 1.38 -15.51
N ASN A 76 1.33 2.57 -15.66
CA ASN A 76 2.08 3.84 -15.63
C ASN A 76 2.82 4.09 -14.30
N TYR A 77 2.36 3.53 -13.17
CA TYR A 77 3.01 3.71 -11.86
C TYR A 77 4.05 2.62 -11.51
N LYS A 78 4.34 1.69 -12.44
CA LYS A 78 5.36 0.66 -12.25
C LYS A 78 6.73 1.21 -11.82
N ASN A 79 7.18 2.29 -12.47
CA ASN A 79 8.48 2.90 -12.17
C ASN A 79 8.50 3.53 -10.78
N GLU A 80 7.40 4.12 -10.35
CA GLU A 80 7.28 4.69 -9.02
C GLU A 80 7.35 3.61 -7.94
N ILE A 81 6.64 2.50 -8.10
CA ILE A 81 6.73 1.36 -7.18
C ILE A 81 8.16 0.83 -7.12
N SER A 82 8.86 0.71 -8.24
CA SER A 82 10.25 0.26 -8.26
C SER A 82 11.19 1.22 -7.50
N LYS A 83 11.01 2.54 -7.67
CA LYS A 83 11.75 3.57 -6.91
C LYS A 83 11.44 3.47 -5.41
N ALA A 84 10.16 3.27 -5.05
CA ALA A 84 9.72 3.16 -3.67
C ALA A 84 10.27 1.91 -2.97
N ILE A 85 10.32 0.75 -3.66
CA ILE A 85 10.95 -0.48 -3.15
C ILE A 85 12.42 -0.21 -2.82
N SER A 86 13.15 0.44 -3.72
CA SER A 86 14.57 0.78 -3.51
C SER A 86 14.75 1.78 -2.35
N ALA A 87 13.92 2.82 -2.28
CA ALA A 87 14.01 3.87 -1.26
C ALA A 87 13.65 3.37 0.15
N SER A 88 12.65 2.51 0.28
CA SER A 88 12.23 1.92 1.56
C SER A 88 13.20 0.86 2.08
N LYS A 89 14.05 0.30 1.19
CA LYS A 89 14.92 -0.84 1.50
C LYS A 89 14.15 -2.03 2.09
N ILE A 90 12.91 -2.23 1.65
CA ILE A 90 12.11 -3.38 2.02
C ILE A 90 12.72 -4.64 1.41
N LYS A 91 12.87 -5.70 2.22
CA LYS A 91 13.44 -6.97 1.74
C LYS A 91 12.37 -7.77 1.02
N ILE A 92 12.53 -7.93 -0.29
CA ILE A 92 11.70 -8.78 -1.13
C ILE A 92 12.57 -9.81 -1.86
N ILE A 93 12.05 -11.01 -2.07
CA ILE A 93 12.74 -12.05 -2.84
C ILE A 93 12.74 -11.69 -4.32
N LYS A 94 11.57 -11.24 -4.81
CA LYS A 94 11.38 -10.91 -6.22
C LYS A 94 10.18 -9.97 -6.40
N ASN A 95 10.31 -9.03 -7.32
CA ASN A 95 9.21 -8.24 -7.84
C ASN A 95 8.76 -8.86 -9.17
N TYR A 96 7.49 -9.25 -9.22
CA TYR A 96 6.86 -9.78 -10.43
C TYR A 96 5.97 -8.72 -11.06
N TYR A 97 6.13 -8.52 -12.36
CA TYR A 97 5.27 -7.64 -13.13
C TYR A 97 4.22 -8.46 -13.85
N TYR A 98 2.96 -8.06 -13.76
CA TYR A 98 1.85 -8.78 -14.37
C TYR A 98 1.02 -7.89 -15.30
N ASN A 99 0.34 -8.53 -16.24
CA ASN A 99 -0.64 -7.90 -17.10
C ASN A 99 -2.00 -7.89 -16.41
N THR A 100 -2.71 -6.78 -16.48
CA THR A 100 -4.05 -6.62 -15.86
C THR A 100 -5.17 -7.31 -16.62
N ASP A 101 -4.93 -7.79 -17.85
CA ASP A 101 -5.87 -8.65 -18.57
C ASP A 101 -6.09 -9.95 -17.77
N PRO A 102 -7.33 -10.29 -17.37
CA PRO A 102 -7.60 -11.40 -16.45
C PRO A 102 -7.06 -12.76 -16.92
N THR A 103 -7.11 -13.02 -18.24
CA THR A 103 -6.63 -14.29 -18.81
C THR A 103 -5.11 -14.41 -18.69
N LYS A 104 -4.40 -13.35 -19.04
CA LYS A 104 -2.94 -13.29 -18.93
C LYS A 104 -2.49 -13.27 -17.48
N LEU A 105 -3.21 -12.54 -16.63
CA LEU A 105 -2.96 -12.46 -15.19
C LEU A 105 -2.98 -13.86 -14.57
N THR A 106 -4.06 -14.63 -14.77
CA THR A 106 -4.19 -15.98 -14.20
C THR A 106 -3.04 -16.88 -14.62
N GLN A 107 -2.66 -16.89 -15.90
CA GLN A 107 -1.51 -17.65 -16.38
C GLN A 107 -0.18 -17.22 -15.73
N GLN A 108 0.00 -15.93 -15.46
CA GLN A 108 1.20 -15.43 -14.79
C GLN A 108 1.21 -15.82 -13.31
N ILE A 109 0.08 -15.75 -12.62
CA ILE A 109 -0.06 -16.21 -11.24
C ILE A 109 0.19 -17.71 -11.12
N GLU A 110 -0.31 -18.55 -12.06
CA GLU A 110 0.01 -19.98 -12.12
C GLU A 110 1.53 -20.24 -12.18
N LYS A 111 2.27 -19.45 -12.97
CA LYS A 111 3.73 -19.56 -13.05
C LYS A 111 4.41 -19.13 -11.75
N ILE A 112 3.99 -18.01 -11.16
CA ILE A 112 4.55 -17.46 -9.91
C ILE A 112 4.34 -18.44 -8.76
N THR A 113 3.15 -19.03 -8.66
CA THR A 113 2.78 -19.99 -7.62
C THR A 113 3.21 -21.41 -7.90
N ARG A 114 3.77 -21.68 -9.09
CA ARG A 114 4.14 -23.03 -9.58
C ARG A 114 2.95 -23.99 -9.54
N TYR A 115 1.76 -23.51 -9.86
CA TYR A 115 0.50 -24.24 -9.71
C TYR A 115 0.51 -25.58 -10.42
N LYS A 116 0.92 -25.62 -11.70
CA LYS A 116 0.96 -26.86 -12.50
C LYS A 116 1.87 -27.92 -11.87
N ILE A 117 3.04 -27.51 -11.35
CA ILE A 117 3.98 -28.43 -10.68
C ILE A 117 3.37 -28.95 -9.39
N ARG A 118 2.75 -28.08 -8.58
CA ARG A 118 2.11 -28.51 -7.34
C ARG A 118 0.90 -29.41 -7.57
N LYS A 119 0.18 -29.21 -8.67
CA LYS A 119 -0.91 -30.09 -9.09
C LYS A 119 -0.37 -31.46 -9.52
N GLN A 120 0.69 -31.50 -10.34
CA GLN A 120 1.36 -32.75 -10.73
C GLN A 120 1.89 -33.52 -9.51
N ASN A 121 2.52 -32.81 -8.54
CA ASN A 121 2.98 -33.44 -7.30
C ASN A 121 1.84 -34.12 -6.52
N LEU A 122 0.63 -33.56 -6.54
CA LEU A 122 -0.54 -34.16 -5.92
C LEU A 122 -0.94 -35.46 -6.64
N GLU A 123 -1.01 -35.44 -7.96
CA GLU A 123 -1.34 -36.60 -8.79
C GLU A 123 -0.29 -37.72 -8.61
N ASP A 124 0.99 -37.40 -8.67
CA ASP A 124 2.10 -38.31 -8.46
C ASP A 124 2.07 -38.98 -7.08
N GLU A 125 1.76 -38.20 -6.03
CA GLU A 125 1.67 -38.72 -4.66
C GLU A 125 0.47 -39.67 -4.50
N ILE A 126 -0.67 -39.38 -5.12
CA ILE A 126 -1.83 -40.27 -5.12
C ILE A 126 -1.46 -41.59 -5.81
N ILE A 127 -0.85 -41.54 -6.99
CA ILE A 127 -0.40 -42.73 -7.73
C ILE A 127 0.62 -43.53 -6.90
N ARG A 128 1.55 -42.86 -6.22
CA ARG A 128 2.53 -43.50 -5.34
C ARG A 128 1.86 -44.27 -4.20
N LEU A 129 0.86 -43.65 -3.57
CA LEU A 129 0.12 -44.30 -2.48
C LEU A 129 -0.74 -45.46 -2.96
N GLU A 130 -1.36 -45.39 -4.14
CA GLU A 130 -2.14 -46.45 -4.71
C GLU A 130 -1.29 -47.72 -4.92
N LYS A 131 -0.03 -47.55 -5.31
CA LYS A 131 0.95 -48.63 -5.52
C LYS A 131 1.63 -49.10 -4.25
N SER A 132 1.42 -48.45 -3.09
CA SER A 132 2.08 -48.81 -1.85
C SER A 132 1.30 -49.86 -1.06
N ASP A 133 2.00 -50.60 -0.21
CA ASP A 133 1.40 -51.60 0.70
C ASP A 133 1.05 -51.03 2.08
N GLN A 134 0.91 -49.68 2.19
CA GLN A 134 0.60 -49.04 3.47
C GLN A 134 -0.84 -49.33 3.92
N ASN A 135 -1.01 -49.78 5.17
CA ASN A 135 -2.31 -50.16 5.72
C ASN A 135 -3.33 -49.03 5.79
N ASN A 136 -2.90 -47.75 5.74
CA ASN A 136 -3.72 -46.55 5.82
C ASN A 136 -3.81 -45.78 4.49
N LYS A 137 -3.40 -46.37 3.37
CA LYS A 137 -3.34 -45.68 2.07
C LYS A 137 -4.65 -45.06 1.63
N GLU A 138 -5.76 -45.76 1.80
CA GLU A 138 -7.09 -45.30 1.37
C GLU A 138 -7.45 -43.99 2.08
N ARG A 139 -7.22 -43.90 3.40
CA ARG A 139 -7.46 -42.70 4.17
C ARG A 139 -6.56 -41.53 3.75
N LEU A 140 -5.31 -41.81 3.40
CA LEU A 140 -4.36 -40.81 2.91
C LEU A 140 -4.76 -40.30 1.51
N ILE A 141 -5.13 -41.18 0.62
CA ILE A 141 -5.61 -40.85 -0.72
C ILE A 141 -6.88 -39.99 -0.62
N GLU A 142 -7.84 -40.38 0.24
CA GLU A 142 -9.06 -39.61 0.44
C GLU A 142 -8.76 -38.17 0.94
N LYS A 143 -7.78 -37.99 1.83
CA LYS A 143 -7.31 -36.67 2.25
C LYS A 143 -6.65 -35.87 1.14
N LEU A 144 -5.88 -36.51 0.28
CA LEU A 144 -5.23 -35.87 -0.85
C LEU A 144 -6.24 -35.45 -1.93
N LYS A 145 -7.23 -36.29 -2.21
CA LYS A 145 -8.31 -35.96 -3.17
C LYS A 145 -9.15 -34.72 -2.79
N LYS A 146 -9.09 -34.28 -1.53
CA LYS A 146 -9.73 -33.03 -1.05
C LYS A 146 -8.85 -31.78 -1.25
N ARG A 147 -7.67 -31.92 -1.80
CA ARG A 147 -6.72 -30.83 -2.06
C ARG A 147 -6.67 -30.51 -3.54
N ASP A 148 -6.39 -29.25 -3.85
CA ASP A 148 -6.16 -28.83 -5.24
C ASP A 148 -4.70 -28.98 -5.65
N THR A 149 -3.77 -28.88 -4.69
CA THR A 149 -2.33 -28.97 -4.95
C THR A 149 -1.58 -29.64 -3.79
N LEU A 150 -0.36 -30.13 -4.08
CA LEU A 150 0.57 -30.64 -3.09
C LEU A 150 1.90 -29.86 -3.13
N GLY A 151 2.35 -29.42 -1.96
CA GLY A 151 3.55 -28.61 -1.79
C GLY A 151 3.27 -27.13 -1.54
N ASN A 152 4.29 -26.45 -1.06
CA ASN A 152 4.20 -25.04 -0.68
C ASN A 152 4.72 -24.11 -1.78
N VAL A 153 4.18 -22.90 -1.85
CA VAL A 153 4.81 -21.81 -2.59
C VAL A 153 6.06 -21.32 -1.84
N ASN A 154 7.02 -20.75 -2.58
CA ASN A 154 8.30 -20.32 -2.01
C ASN A 154 8.25 -18.89 -1.44
N PHE A 155 7.15 -18.52 -0.79
CA PHE A 155 7.01 -17.23 -0.11
C PHE A 155 6.03 -17.36 1.07
N ASP A 156 6.18 -16.48 2.05
CA ASP A 156 5.35 -16.43 3.25
C ASP A 156 4.35 -15.28 3.16
N SER A 157 4.70 -14.22 2.43
CA SER A 157 3.86 -13.07 2.17
C SER A 157 3.98 -12.56 0.74
N LEU A 158 2.99 -11.82 0.33
CA LEU A 158 2.98 -11.12 -0.94
C LEU A 158 2.43 -9.70 -0.75
N ILE A 159 3.01 -8.75 -1.48
CA ILE A 159 2.55 -7.36 -1.52
C ILE A 159 1.97 -7.12 -2.90
N ILE A 160 0.72 -6.67 -2.96
CA ILE A 160 0.00 -6.39 -4.21
C ILE A 160 -0.13 -4.87 -4.36
N ALA A 161 0.48 -4.30 -5.39
CA ALA A 161 0.37 -2.87 -5.71
C ALA A 161 -0.82 -2.59 -6.61
N ASP A 162 -2.02 -2.97 -6.18
CA ASP A 162 -3.23 -2.77 -6.95
C ASP A 162 -4.43 -2.40 -6.07
N PHE A 163 -5.52 -1.98 -6.70
CA PHE A 163 -6.70 -1.41 -6.07
C PHE A 163 -7.96 -1.93 -6.76
N ASP A 164 -9.10 -1.76 -6.12
CA ASP A 164 -10.43 -2.01 -6.66
C ASP A 164 -10.57 -3.38 -7.38
N GLU A 165 -11.17 -3.40 -8.54
CA GLU A 165 -11.41 -4.61 -9.34
C GLU A 165 -10.11 -5.31 -9.78
N SER A 166 -9.02 -4.56 -10.00
CA SER A 166 -7.72 -5.15 -10.30
C SER A 166 -7.16 -5.94 -9.12
N LEU A 167 -7.30 -5.44 -7.90
CA LEU A 167 -6.92 -6.16 -6.69
C LEU A 167 -7.75 -7.44 -6.54
N LYS A 168 -9.07 -7.37 -6.77
CA LYS A 168 -9.94 -8.56 -6.76
C LYS A 168 -9.51 -9.60 -7.79
N SER A 169 -9.16 -9.18 -8.99
CA SER A 169 -8.67 -10.09 -10.04
C SER A 169 -7.39 -10.81 -9.65
N VAL A 170 -6.43 -10.11 -9.05
CA VAL A 170 -5.18 -10.70 -8.56
C VAL A 170 -5.45 -11.69 -7.43
N THR A 171 -6.25 -11.31 -6.44
CA THR A 171 -6.55 -12.16 -5.28
C THR A 171 -7.36 -13.39 -5.68
N THR A 172 -8.32 -13.27 -6.59
CA THR A 172 -9.07 -14.39 -7.16
C THR A 172 -8.14 -15.36 -7.90
N SER A 173 -7.19 -14.85 -8.70
CA SER A 173 -6.21 -15.69 -9.38
C SER A 173 -5.26 -16.42 -8.40
N LEU A 174 -4.92 -15.79 -7.27
CA LEU A 174 -4.14 -16.43 -6.21
C LEU A 174 -4.93 -17.56 -5.54
N LEU A 175 -6.20 -17.31 -5.21
CA LEU A 175 -7.10 -18.33 -4.64
C LEU A 175 -7.28 -19.51 -5.60
N TYR A 176 -7.50 -19.24 -6.88
CA TYR A 176 -7.57 -20.27 -7.92
C TYR A 176 -6.32 -21.17 -7.95
N THR A 177 -5.16 -20.61 -7.68
CA THR A 177 -3.90 -21.36 -7.61
C THR A 177 -3.60 -21.95 -6.24
N ASP A 178 -4.58 -22.10 -5.38
CA ASP A 178 -4.46 -22.64 -4.01
C ASP A 178 -3.45 -21.87 -3.16
N VAL A 179 -3.48 -20.53 -3.28
CA VAL A 179 -2.74 -19.61 -2.41
C VAL A 179 -3.75 -18.75 -1.67
N SER A 180 -3.87 -18.98 -0.37
CA SER A 180 -4.92 -18.41 0.47
C SER A 180 -4.36 -17.46 1.55
N PRO A 181 -5.06 -16.38 1.91
CA PRO A 181 -4.70 -15.52 3.02
C PRO A 181 -4.72 -16.21 4.40
N LYS A 182 -5.33 -17.40 4.49
CA LYS A 182 -5.27 -18.24 5.71
C LYS A 182 -3.86 -18.77 6.00
N ASN A 183 -3.05 -18.94 4.95
CA ASN A 183 -1.72 -19.54 5.05
C ASN A 183 -0.59 -18.60 4.64
N LYS A 184 -0.93 -17.44 4.06
CA LYS A 184 0.03 -16.45 3.55
C LYS A 184 -0.46 -15.06 3.88
N TYR A 185 0.45 -14.13 4.17
CA TYR A 185 0.08 -12.74 4.38
C TYR A 185 -0.20 -12.06 3.03
N PHE A 186 -1.44 -11.66 2.81
CA PHE A 186 -1.84 -10.82 1.69
C PHE A 186 -1.79 -9.37 2.13
N ILE A 187 -0.87 -8.61 1.55
CA ILE A 187 -0.61 -7.22 1.92
C ILE A 187 -0.85 -6.34 0.69
N THR A 188 -1.54 -5.22 0.87
CA THR A 188 -1.72 -4.24 -0.20
C THR A 188 -1.14 -2.89 0.17
N LEU A 189 -1.14 -1.95 -0.78
CA LEU A 189 -0.91 -0.55 -0.50
C LEU A 189 -2.13 0.06 0.21
N ASN A 190 -2.12 1.37 0.48
CA ASN A 190 -3.20 2.07 1.18
C ASN A 190 -4.53 1.97 0.41
N GLN A 191 -5.53 1.40 1.04
CA GLN A 191 -6.88 1.21 0.48
C GLN A 191 -7.90 2.23 0.99
N TRP A 192 -7.46 3.24 1.72
CA TRP A 192 -8.31 4.33 2.23
C TRP A 192 -9.59 3.89 2.96
N PHE A 193 -9.59 2.69 3.56
CA PHE A 193 -10.75 2.08 4.21
C PHE A 193 -11.94 1.85 3.26
N ASP A 194 -11.65 1.42 2.03
CA ASP A 194 -12.67 1.05 1.07
C ASP A 194 -13.59 -0.02 1.65
N MET A 195 -14.88 0.31 1.73
CA MET A 195 -15.89 -0.57 2.32
C MET A 195 -16.09 -1.86 1.51
N SER A 196 -15.81 -1.86 0.22
CA SER A 196 -15.93 -3.04 -0.63
C SER A 196 -15.02 -4.20 -0.19
N LEU A 197 -13.91 -3.90 0.50
CA LEU A 197 -13.02 -4.91 1.07
C LEU A 197 -13.67 -5.73 2.18
N LEU A 198 -14.71 -5.20 2.84
CA LEU A 198 -15.42 -5.89 3.92
C LEU A 198 -16.28 -7.05 3.38
N ASP A 199 -16.72 -6.93 2.13
CA ASP A 199 -17.59 -7.92 1.47
C ASP A 199 -16.79 -9.09 0.89
N GLU A 200 -15.48 -8.95 0.73
CA GLU A 200 -14.60 -9.95 0.11
C GLU A 200 -14.03 -10.94 1.15
N ALA A 201 -14.90 -11.72 1.78
CA ALA A 201 -14.49 -12.66 2.84
C ALA A 201 -13.41 -13.67 2.41
N SER A 202 -13.38 -14.06 1.13
CA SER A 202 -12.44 -15.04 0.58
C SER A 202 -10.98 -14.59 0.61
N VAL A 203 -10.73 -13.27 0.60
CA VAL A 203 -9.38 -12.69 0.63
C VAL A 203 -9.00 -12.14 2.00
N GLN A 204 -9.79 -12.40 3.02
CA GLN A 204 -9.49 -12.01 4.39
C GLN A 204 -8.72 -13.12 5.13
N PRO A 205 -7.72 -12.77 5.95
CA PRO A 205 -7.29 -11.41 6.30
C PRO A 205 -6.45 -10.72 5.19
N LEU A 206 -6.79 -9.46 4.91
CA LEU A 206 -6.05 -8.59 4.00
C LEU A 206 -5.41 -7.44 4.77
N TYR A 207 -4.12 -7.21 4.56
CA TYR A 207 -3.33 -6.24 5.34
C TYR A 207 -2.99 -5.00 4.52
N PHE A 208 -2.99 -3.81 5.14
CA PHE A 208 -2.62 -2.58 4.44
C PHE A 208 -2.21 -1.44 5.40
N PRO A 209 -1.30 -0.53 4.98
CA PRO A 209 -1.01 0.70 5.68
C PRO A 209 -2.07 1.77 5.37
N SER A 210 -2.44 2.57 6.36
CA SER A 210 -3.32 3.72 6.14
C SER A 210 -3.15 4.77 7.25
N ILE A 211 -3.86 5.88 7.11
CA ILE A 211 -3.98 6.94 8.11
C ILE A 211 -4.68 6.43 9.38
N ASN A 212 -4.79 7.26 10.40
CA ASN A 212 -5.53 6.90 11.61
C ASN A 212 -7.04 6.84 11.33
N LYS A 213 -7.63 5.63 11.37
CA LYS A 213 -9.05 5.39 11.07
C LYS A 213 -10.00 6.19 11.97
N SER A 214 -9.75 6.19 13.27
CA SER A 214 -10.62 6.89 14.23
C SER A 214 -10.62 8.40 13.99
N ASN A 215 -9.45 8.97 13.71
CA ASN A 215 -9.34 10.40 13.37
C ASN A 215 -10.00 10.70 12.01
N TYR A 216 -9.86 9.79 11.06
CA TYR A 216 -10.53 9.89 9.76
C TYR A 216 -12.05 9.92 9.90
N GLU A 217 -12.62 9.00 10.67
CA GLU A 217 -14.07 8.93 10.92
C GLU A 217 -14.59 10.18 11.63
N LYS A 218 -13.87 10.63 12.67
CA LYS A 218 -14.22 11.87 13.39
C LYS A 218 -14.21 13.08 12.48
N PHE A 219 -13.16 13.25 11.69
CA PHE A 219 -13.09 14.35 10.72
C PHE A 219 -14.22 14.26 9.68
N SER A 220 -14.52 13.05 9.16
CA SER A 220 -15.59 12.84 8.19
C SER A 220 -16.95 13.27 8.73
N THR A 221 -17.23 12.95 9.99
CA THR A 221 -18.47 13.37 10.66
C THR A 221 -18.52 14.89 10.81
N GLU A 222 -17.49 15.51 11.35
CA GLU A 222 -17.41 16.97 11.52
C GLU A 222 -17.51 17.73 10.19
N TYR A 223 -16.91 17.16 9.13
CA TYR A 223 -16.97 17.73 7.79
C TYR A 223 -18.38 17.62 7.21
N PHE A 224 -19.03 16.47 7.37
CA PHE A 224 -20.39 16.25 6.90
C PHE A 224 -21.40 17.18 7.60
N GLU A 225 -21.30 17.33 8.92
CA GLU A 225 -22.14 18.26 9.69
C GLU A 225 -22.02 19.70 9.20
N LYS A 226 -20.81 20.11 8.76
CA LYS A 226 -20.55 21.48 8.34
C LYS A 226 -20.89 21.75 6.88
N PHE A 227 -20.67 20.78 5.98
CA PHE A 227 -20.74 20.97 4.54
C PHE A 227 -21.83 20.13 3.85
N ASN A 228 -22.52 19.26 4.60
CA ASN A 228 -23.51 18.28 4.08
C ASN A 228 -22.95 17.43 2.93
N GLN A 229 -21.65 17.13 2.99
CA GLN A 229 -20.92 16.30 2.04
C GLN A 229 -19.81 15.53 2.76
N TYR A 230 -19.50 14.32 2.31
CA TYR A 230 -18.34 13.60 2.83
C TYR A 230 -17.03 14.15 2.23
N PRO A 231 -15.96 14.27 3.04
CA PRO A 231 -14.68 14.72 2.53
C PRO A 231 -14.05 13.66 1.63
N ASN A 232 -13.38 14.09 0.58
CA ASN A 232 -12.50 13.23 -0.18
C ASN A 232 -11.12 13.12 0.49
N GLN A 233 -10.27 12.23 -0.03
CA GLN A 233 -8.93 11.99 0.51
C GLN A 233 -8.05 13.25 0.57
N LEU A 234 -8.18 14.13 -0.42
CA LEU A 234 -7.41 15.37 -0.49
C LEU A 234 -7.84 16.38 0.56
N SER A 235 -9.12 16.38 0.96
CA SER A 235 -9.63 17.25 2.01
C SER A 235 -8.94 16.97 3.35
N PHE A 236 -8.66 15.70 3.67
CA PHE A 236 -7.90 15.34 4.88
C PHE A 236 -6.48 15.84 4.83
N LEU A 237 -5.79 15.55 3.72
CA LEU A 237 -4.40 15.95 3.56
C LEU A 237 -4.26 17.46 3.57
N SER A 238 -5.13 18.17 2.86
CA SER A 238 -5.12 19.63 2.82
C SER A 238 -5.37 20.25 4.19
N PHE A 239 -6.29 19.71 4.98
CA PHE A 239 -6.57 20.19 6.34
C PHE A 239 -5.32 20.10 7.22
N ASP A 240 -4.64 18.94 7.21
CA ASP A 240 -3.43 18.76 8.01
C ASP A 240 -2.25 19.59 7.49
N LEU A 241 -2.16 19.80 6.16
CA LEU A 241 -1.12 20.66 5.59
C LEU A 241 -1.28 22.14 5.97
N VAL A 242 -2.50 22.65 6.03
CA VAL A 242 -2.75 24.00 6.55
C VAL A 242 -2.29 24.10 8.00
N GLY A 243 -2.64 23.11 8.83
CA GLY A 243 -2.18 23.05 10.23
C GLY A 243 -0.67 22.93 10.35
N LEU A 244 -0.02 22.14 9.47
CA LEU A 244 1.42 22.02 9.40
C LEU A 244 2.11 23.36 9.07
N VAL A 245 1.64 24.04 8.02
CA VAL A 245 2.20 25.35 7.62
C VAL A 245 2.07 26.35 8.76
N TYR A 246 0.91 26.45 9.37
CA TYR A 246 0.69 27.31 10.52
C TYR A 246 1.64 27.01 11.70
N TYR A 247 1.78 25.72 12.04
CA TYR A 247 2.70 25.27 13.09
C TYR A 247 4.16 25.64 12.79
N LEU A 248 4.63 25.40 11.55
CA LEU A 248 6.00 25.71 11.16
C LEU A 248 6.29 27.21 11.16
N ILE A 249 5.34 28.03 10.74
CA ILE A 249 5.47 29.50 10.78
C ILE A 249 5.61 29.96 12.23
N LEU A 250 4.78 29.47 13.15
CA LEU A 250 4.87 29.81 14.58
C LEU A 250 6.20 29.36 15.18
N GLN A 251 6.75 28.22 14.80
CA GLN A 251 8.04 27.73 15.30
C GLN A 251 9.25 28.50 14.77
N ASN A 252 9.07 29.32 13.74
CA ASN A 252 10.12 30.15 13.13
C ASN A 252 9.85 31.67 13.32
N ASP A 253 9.36 32.06 14.47
CA ASP A 253 9.11 33.48 14.85
C ASP A 253 8.25 34.22 13.80
N SER A 254 7.28 33.54 13.20
CA SER A 254 6.41 34.03 12.14
C SER A 254 7.12 34.37 10.83
N ILE A 255 8.36 33.91 10.65
CA ILE A 255 9.10 34.05 9.39
C ILE A 255 8.68 32.94 8.42
N VAL A 256 8.21 33.34 7.24
CA VAL A 256 7.88 32.42 6.15
C VAL A 256 9.08 32.33 5.22
N ASP A 257 9.91 31.30 5.40
CA ASP A 257 11.07 31.01 4.57
C ASP A 257 11.01 29.56 4.10
N GLU A 258 11.52 29.26 2.90
CA GLU A 258 11.66 27.90 2.37
C GLU A 258 12.41 26.95 3.34
N LYS A 259 13.29 27.50 4.18
CA LYS A 259 14.08 26.75 5.17
C LYS A 259 13.26 26.12 6.27
N ILE A 260 11.99 26.53 6.46
CA ILE A 260 11.11 25.92 7.48
C ILE A 260 10.88 24.43 7.25
N PHE A 261 11.02 23.96 6.01
CA PHE A 261 10.88 22.55 5.63
C PHE A 261 12.20 21.76 5.63
N THR A 262 13.35 22.42 5.88
CA THR A 262 14.67 21.76 5.85
C THR A 262 14.97 21.01 7.15
N LYS A 263 14.56 21.56 8.28
CA LYS A 263 14.82 21.00 9.61
C LYS A 263 13.96 19.76 9.84
N LYS A 264 14.56 18.74 10.51
CA LYS A 264 13.79 17.58 10.92
C LYS A 264 12.73 17.98 11.93
N THR A 265 11.47 17.82 11.56
CA THR A 265 10.31 18.17 12.40
C THR A 265 9.30 17.04 12.33
N LEU A 266 8.70 16.71 13.46
CA LEU A 266 7.58 15.78 13.56
C LEU A 266 6.33 16.59 13.87
N PHE A 267 5.34 16.52 12.98
CA PHE A 267 4.05 17.16 13.15
C PHE A 267 2.96 16.10 13.34
N LYS A 268 2.16 16.25 14.38
CA LYS A 268 0.99 15.42 14.64
C LYS A 268 -0.25 16.20 14.22
N GLY A 269 -0.71 15.96 13.01
CA GLY A 269 -1.96 16.51 12.48
C GLY A 269 -3.20 15.85 13.08
N LYS A 270 -4.36 16.32 12.66
CA LYS A 270 -5.65 15.75 13.05
C LYS A 270 -5.85 14.34 12.45
N VAL A 271 -5.37 14.14 11.24
CA VAL A 271 -5.59 12.91 10.46
C VAL A 271 -4.36 12.02 10.46
N GLY A 272 -3.16 12.60 10.49
CA GLY A 272 -1.92 11.83 10.37
C GLY A 272 -0.73 12.43 11.12
N ILE A 273 0.38 11.71 11.01
CA ILE A 273 1.67 12.15 11.52
C ILE A 273 2.61 12.30 10.34
N PHE A 274 3.26 13.46 10.27
CA PHE A 274 4.22 13.79 9.21
C PHE A 274 5.62 13.92 9.79
N GLU A 275 6.59 13.32 9.15
CA GLU A 275 7.99 13.63 9.36
C GLU A 275 8.47 14.52 8.21
N ILE A 276 8.97 15.70 8.54
CA ILE A 276 9.56 16.62 7.59
C ILE A 276 11.07 16.52 7.75
N LYS A 277 11.77 16.40 6.63
CA LYS A 277 13.23 16.38 6.61
C LYS A 277 13.72 16.67 5.19
N ASN A 278 14.65 17.64 5.07
CA ASN A 278 15.31 17.97 3.79
C ASN A 278 14.28 18.19 2.66
N ASN A 279 13.30 19.05 2.89
CA ASN A 279 12.24 19.37 1.93
C ASN A 279 11.42 18.15 1.46
N LYS A 280 11.28 17.13 2.31
CA LYS A 280 10.43 15.98 2.07
C LYS A 280 9.48 15.76 3.22
N ILE A 281 8.25 15.46 2.90
CA ILE A 281 7.23 15.06 3.87
C ILE A 281 7.01 13.54 3.75
N ASN A 282 7.20 12.83 4.85
CA ASN A 282 6.91 11.41 4.94
C ASN A 282 5.78 11.18 5.93
N HIS A 283 4.79 10.40 5.53
CA HIS A 283 3.69 10.02 6.41
C HIS A 283 4.08 8.82 7.26
N ILE A 284 3.82 8.91 8.57
CA ILE A 284 3.91 7.78 9.49
C ILE A 284 2.52 7.17 9.57
N LEU A 285 2.33 6.04 8.88
CA LEU A 285 1.06 5.38 8.76
C LEU A 285 0.86 4.33 9.85
N ASN A 286 -0.40 4.08 10.19
CA ASN A 286 -0.81 2.91 10.95
C ASN A 286 -0.91 1.69 10.02
N PHE A 287 -0.98 0.49 10.60
CA PHE A 287 -1.15 -0.74 9.86
C PHE A 287 -2.42 -1.46 10.29
N TYR A 288 -3.18 -1.89 9.32
CA TYR A 288 -4.50 -2.48 9.51
C TYR A 288 -4.61 -3.85 8.87
N LYS A 289 -5.61 -4.61 9.29
CA LYS A 289 -6.12 -5.76 8.55
C LYS A 289 -7.63 -5.67 8.40
N VAL A 290 -8.13 -6.17 7.28
CA VAL A 290 -9.55 -6.53 7.10
C VAL A 290 -9.70 -7.97 7.51
N GLU A 291 -10.53 -8.25 8.48
CA GLU A 291 -10.82 -9.59 8.97
C GLU A 291 -12.20 -9.61 9.59
N GLU A 292 -13.00 -10.63 9.29
CA GLU A 292 -14.38 -10.76 9.74
C GLU A 292 -15.22 -9.53 9.39
N SER A 293 -15.07 -9.04 8.16
CA SER A 293 -15.74 -7.83 7.64
C SER A 293 -15.54 -6.59 8.51
N LYS A 294 -14.37 -6.44 9.14
CA LYS A 294 -14.00 -5.28 9.97
C LYS A 294 -12.57 -4.83 9.70
N PHE A 295 -12.37 -3.52 9.76
CA PHE A 295 -11.02 -2.96 9.81
C PHE A 295 -10.48 -3.02 11.23
N LYS A 296 -9.44 -3.81 11.45
CA LYS A 296 -8.76 -3.98 12.74
C LYS A 296 -7.38 -3.34 12.68
N LYS A 297 -7.08 -2.42 13.60
CA LYS A 297 -5.74 -1.83 13.71
C LYS A 297 -4.77 -2.84 14.32
N ILE A 298 -3.55 -2.92 13.76
CA ILE A 298 -2.47 -3.77 14.27
C ILE A 298 -1.50 -2.91 15.09
N PHE A 299 -1.04 -1.77 14.56
CA PHE A 299 -0.24 -0.77 15.29
C PHE A 299 -0.41 0.63 14.73
#